data_5d6cc5057e4ce6c5c433d6587f137857
#
_entry.id   5d6cc5057e4ce6c5c433d6587f137857
#
_cell.length_a   1.000
_cell.length_b   1.000
_cell.length_c   1.000
_cell.angle_alpha   90.00
_cell.angle_beta   90.00
_cell.angle_gamma   90.00
#
_symmetry.space_group_name_H-M   'P 1'
#
loop_
_entity.id
_entity.type
_entity.pdbx_description
1 polymer ?
#
loop_
_entity_poly.entity_id
_entity_poly.type
_entity_poly.pdbx_seq_one_letter_code
_entity_poly.pdbx_strand_id
1 'polypeptide(L)'
;MFDLMAVTKALADENRVRLLAALEGGELCVCQLIELIGLAPSTVSKHLSTLRSARLIQGRKNGRWMYYRLADDQAPRTARTAVAWLLGVLDGRKRILDDKKRLEKILETMPHEACHGKHPSGSYRKNTNSR
;
A
#
# COMPACT_ATOMS: atom_id res chain seq x y z
N MET A 1 21.64 -8.02 -8.98
CA MET A 1 21.60 -8.76 -7.70
C MET A 1 21.13 -7.89 -6.54
N PHE A 2 21.59 -6.64 -6.49
CA PHE A 2 21.22 -5.70 -5.43
C PHE A 2 19.71 -5.42 -5.37
N ASP A 3 19.07 -5.22 -6.51
CA ASP A 3 17.63 -5.00 -6.65
C ASP A 3 16.81 -6.20 -6.17
N LEU A 4 17.24 -7.41 -6.51
CA LEU A 4 16.59 -8.63 -6.06
C LEU A 4 16.66 -8.78 -4.54
N MET A 5 17.80 -8.50 -3.93
CA MET A 5 17.95 -8.61 -2.49
C MET A 5 17.13 -7.55 -1.75
N ALA A 6 17.01 -6.35 -2.30
CA ALA A 6 16.15 -5.32 -1.75
C ALA A 6 14.69 -5.75 -1.75
N VAL A 7 14.22 -6.35 -2.83
CA VAL A 7 12.85 -6.86 -2.96
C VAL A 7 12.60 -7.98 -1.95
N THR A 8 13.49 -8.98 -1.89
CA THR A 8 13.29 -10.12 -0.97
C THR A 8 13.29 -9.69 0.49
N LYS A 9 14.16 -8.77 0.88
CA LYS A 9 14.16 -8.21 2.23
C LYS A 9 12.88 -7.44 2.54
N ALA A 10 12.41 -6.64 1.59
CA ALA A 10 11.18 -5.88 1.77
C ALA A 10 9.96 -6.78 1.98
N LEU A 11 9.93 -7.93 1.33
CA LEU A 11 8.81 -8.89 1.42
C LEU A 11 8.90 -9.80 2.66
N ALA A 12 9.97 -9.74 3.44
CA ALA A 12 10.18 -10.60 4.59
C ALA A 12 9.56 -10.07 5.89
N ASP A 13 8.50 -9.28 5.78
CA ASP A 13 7.77 -8.74 6.94
C ASP A 13 6.28 -8.71 6.65
N GLU A 14 5.48 -9.27 7.55
CA GLU A 14 4.03 -9.37 7.39
C GLU A 14 3.36 -8.00 7.20
N ASN A 15 3.77 -7.00 7.95
CA ASN A 15 3.16 -5.67 7.85
C ASN A 15 3.47 -5.00 6.52
N ARG A 16 4.66 -5.22 5.97
CA ARG A 16 5.00 -4.72 4.64
C ARG A 16 4.18 -5.42 3.55
N VAL A 17 3.99 -6.71 3.69
CA VAL A 17 3.11 -7.49 2.78
C VAL A 17 1.67 -6.97 2.85
N ARG A 18 1.17 -6.69 4.05
CA ARG A 18 -0.17 -6.13 4.25
C ARG A 18 -0.32 -4.75 3.61
N LEU A 19 0.71 -3.92 3.71
CA LEU A 19 0.72 -2.60 3.06
C LEU A 19 0.62 -2.72 1.53
N LEU A 20 1.37 -3.65 0.94
CA LEU A 20 1.29 -3.90 -0.50
C LEU A 20 -0.11 -4.36 -0.92
N ALA A 21 -0.69 -5.29 -0.19
CA ALA A 21 -2.04 -5.77 -0.46
C ALA A 21 -3.09 -4.65 -0.35
N ALA A 22 -2.92 -3.75 0.61
CA ALA A 22 -3.83 -2.60 0.79
C ALA A 22 -3.82 -1.67 -0.42
N LEU A 23 -2.69 -1.54 -1.09
CA LEU A 23 -2.54 -0.65 -2.25
C LEU A 23 -3.04 -1.27 -3.56
N GLU A 24 -3.47 -2.51 -3.55
CA GLU A 24 -3.99 -3.19 -4.76
C GLU A 24 -5.16 -2.44 -5.39
N GLY A 25 -6.03 -1.85 -4.58
CA GLY A 25 -7.20 -1.12 -5.04
C GLY A 25 -6.92 0.30 -5.54
N GLY A 26 -5.73 0.80 -5.32
CA GLY A 26 -5.34 2.14 -5.75
C GLY A 26 -4.53 2.91 -4.71
N GLU A 27 -4.29 4.17 -4.98
CA GLU A 27 -3.50 5.05 -4.14
C GLU A 27 -4.19 5.31 -2.78
N LEU A 28 -3.39 5.28 -1.72
CA LEU A 28 -3.84 5.57 -0.36
C LEU A 28 -2.94 6.62 0.30
N CYS A 29 -3.55 7.41 1.17
CA CYS A 29 -2.86 8.34 2.03
C CYS A 29 -2.12 7.58 3.15
N VAL A 30 -0.98 8.10 3.58
CA VAL A 30 -0.22 7.53 4.69
C VAL A 30 -1.07 7.36 5.96
N CYS A 31 -1.97 8.31 6.26
CA CYS A 31 -2.83 8.22 7.44
C CYS A 31 -3.79 7.03 7.39
N GLN A 32 -4.29 6.70 6.21
CA GLN A 32 -5.15 5.51 6.02
C GLN A 32 -4.36 4.22 6.23
N LEU A 33 -3.13 4.19 5.75
CA LEU A 33 -2.24 3.05 5.94
C LEU A 33 -1.84 2.87 7.42
N ILE A 34 -1.56 3.95 8.11
CA ILE A 34 -1.26 3.92 9.56
C ILE A 34 -2.45 3.36 10.33
N GLU A 35 -3.66 3.82 10.02
CA GLU A 35 -4.89 3.34 10.66
C GLU A 35 -5.11 1.85 10.42
N LEU A 36 -4.88 1.39 9.19
CA LEU A 36 -5.06 -0.03 8.84
C LEU A 36 -4.08 -0.93 9.60
N ILE A 37 -2.81 -0.56 9.62
CA ILE A 37 -1.77 -1.41 10.20
C ILE A 37 -1.83 -1.40 11.73
N GLY A 38 -2.22 -0.28 12.34
CA GLY A 38 -2.37 -0.18 13.79
C GLY A 38 -1.08 -0.09 14.57
N LEU A 39 0.03 0.18 13.90
CA LEU A 39 1.33 0.42 14.54
C LEU A 39 1.60 1.94 14.65
N ALA A 40 2.64 2.30 15.40
CA ALA A 40 3.06 3.68 15.52
C ALA A 40 3.36 4.30 14.15
N PRO A 41 3.02 5.58 13.92
CA PRO A 41 3.28 6.25 12.64
C PRO A 41 4.73 6.14 12.17
N SER A 42 5.69 6.26 13.08
CA SER A 42 7.11 6.13 12.74
C SER A 42 7.48 4.72 12.25
N THR A 43 6.86 3.69 12.81
CA THR A 43 7.07 2.30 12.40
C THR A 43 6.51 2.07 11.00
N VAL A 44 5.28 2.52 10.75
CA VAL A 44 4.65 2.40 9.42
C VAL A 44 5.46 3.18 8.38
N SER A 45 5.94 4.37 8.71
CA SER A 45 6.78 5.16 7.81
C SER A 45 8.08 4.45 7.45
N LYS A 46 8.70 3.75 8.39
CA LYS A 46 9.89 2.93 8.10
C LYS A 46 9.59 1.78 7.15
N HIS A 47 8.47 1.10 7.34
CA HIS A 47 8.02 0.04 6.43
C HIS A 47 7.78 0.58 5.02
N LEU A 48 7.11 1.72 4.91
CA LEU A 48 6.87 2.36 3.62
C LEU A 48 8.17 2.79 2.95
N SER A 49 9.12 3.31 3.71
CA SER A 49 10.44 3.67 3.21
C SER A 49 11.20 2.45 2.66
N THR A 50 11.14 1.33 3.36
CA THR A 50 11.75 0.06 2.91
C THR A 50 11.12 -0.41 1.59
N LEU A 51 9.78 -0.39 1.51
CA LEU A 51 9.06 -0.76 0.29
C LEU A 51 9.40 0.17 -0.88
N ARG A 52 9.48 1.46 -0.62
CA ARG A 52 9.82 2.47 -1.63
C ARG A 52 11.25 2.31 -2.13
N SER A 53 12.20 2.03 -1.24
CA SER A 53 13.60 1.79 -1.61
C SER A 53 13.76 0.55 -2.48
N ALA A 54 12.93 -0.47 -2.27
CA ALA A 54 12.87 -1.66 -3.11
C ALA A 54 12.09 -1.44 -4.41
N ARG A 55 11.52 -0.24 -4.59
CA ARG A 55 10.72 0.17 -5.74
C ARG A 55 9.43 -0.63 -5.93
N LEU A 56 8.94 -1.24 -4.86
CA LEU A 56 7.66 -1.97 -4.85
C LEU A 56 6.47 -1.02 -4.78
N ILE A 57 6.68 0.17 -4.24
CA ILE A 57 5.68 1.23 -4.18
C ILE A 57 6.30 2.55 -4.66
N GLN A 58 5.42 3.46 -5.03
CA GLN A 58 5.77 4.84 -5.36
C GLN A 58 5.07 5.77 -4.40
N GLY A 59 5.74 6.85 -4.03
CA GLY A 59 5.18 7.89 -3.17
C GLY A 59 5.10 9.20 -3.91
N ARG A 60 4.04 9.96 -3.65
CA ARG A 60 3.95 11.35 -4.10
C ARG A 60 3.56 12.23 -2.92
N LYS A 61 4.15 13.41 -2.88
CA LYS A 61 3.82 14.41 -1.87
C LYS A 61 2.81 15.39 -2.45
N ASN A 62 1.75 15.64 -1.69
CA ASN A 62 0.81 16.70 -2.00
C ASN A 62 0.60 17.54 -0.74
N GLY A 63 1.18 18.77 -0.73
CA GLY A 63 1.22 19.59 0.45
C GLY A 63 2.01 18.92 1.58
N ARG A 64 1.37 18.69 2.72
CA ARG A 64 1.97 18.04 3.90
C ARG A 64 1.89 16.53 3.84
N TRP A 65 1.16 15.96 2.87
CA TRP A 65 0.69 14.59 2.93
C TRP A 65 1.36 13.74 1.87
N MET A 66 1.67 12.50 2.28
CA MET A 66 2.22 11.50 1.38
C MET A 66 1.14 10.52 0.95
N TYR A 67 1.15 10.20 -0.33
CA TYR A 67 0.30 9.19 -0.95
C TYR A 67 1.17 8.11 -1.53
N TYR A 68 0.73 6.87 -1.42
CA TYR A 68 1.47 5.72 -1.91
C TYR A 68 0.62 4.89 -2.86
N ARG A 69 1.26 4.32 -3.85
CA ARG A 69 0.66 3.41 -4.81
C ARG A 69 1.64 2.29 -5.16
N LEU A 70 1.10 1.18 -5.69
CA LEU A 70 1.94 0.08 -6.16
C LEU A 70 2.79 0.51 -7.35
N ALA A 71 3.91 -0.19 -7.53
CA ALA A 71 4.77 -0.05 -8.69
C ALA A 71 3.97 -0.17 -9.99
N ASP A 72 4.20 0.76 -10.89
CA ASP A 72 3.57 0.81 -12.22
C ASP A 72 4.56 0.42 -13.31
N ASP A 73 4.19 0.68 -14.57
CA ASP A 73 4.99 0.33 -15.75
C ASP A 73 6.37 1.01 -15.75
N GLN A 74 6.56 2.09 -14.98
CA GLN A 74 7.82 2.80 -14.88
C GLN A 74 8.79 2.14 -13.90
N ALA A 75 8.30 1.23 -13.07
CA ALA A 75 9.11 0.52 -12.10
C ALA A 75 9.94 -0.60 -12.75
N PRO A 76 11.07 -1.00 -12.15
CA PRO A 76 11.85 -2.12 -12.64
C PRO A 76 11.02 -3.40 -12.74
N ARG A 77 11.33 -4.23 -13.72
CA ARG A 77 10.64 -5.51 -13.95
C ARG A 77 10.65 -6.39 -12.71
N THR A 78 11.77 -6.44 -11.97
CA THR A 78 11.89 -7.22 -10.73
C THR A 78 10.80 -6.82 -9.72
N ALA A 79 10.61 -5.53 -9.50
CA ALA A 79 9.60 -5.03 -8.59
C ALA A 79 8.18 -5.33 -9.09
N ARG A 80 7.91 -5.09 -10.37
CA ARG A 80 6.58 -5.36 -10.95
C ARG A 80 6.21 -6.84 -10.88
N THR A 81 7.15 -7.71 -11.21
CA THR A 81 6.94 -9.17 -11.15
C THR A 81 6.72 -9.62 -9.71
N ALA A 82 7.49 -9.10 -8.77
CA ALA A 82 7.34 -9.44 -7.36
C ALA A 82 5.97 -9.03 -6.82
N VAL A 83 5.50 -7.84 -7.14
CA VAL A 83 4.17 -7.37 -6.73
C VAL A 83 3.06 -8.25 -7.30
N ALA A 84 3.13 -8.55 -8.59
CA ALA A 84 2.12 -9.39 -9.25
C ALA A 84 2.07 -10.80 -8.63
N TRP A 85 3.22 -11.40 -8.41
CA TRP A 85 3.31 -12.70 -7.76
C TRP A 85 2.74 -12.68 -6.35
N LEU A 86 3.13 -11.68 -5.57
CA LEU A 86 2.70 -11.55 -4.17
C LEU A 86 1.19 -11.42 -4.07
N LEU A 87 0.58 -10.55 -4.87
CA LEU A 87 -0.86 -10.34 -4.83
C LEU A 87 -1.62 -11.61 -5.20
N GLY A 88 -1.12 -12.37 -6.16
CA GLY A 88 -1.70 -13.67 -6.51
C GLY A 88 -1.62 -14.68 -5.37
N VAL A 89 -0.48 -14.73 -4.67
CA VAL A 89 -0.28 -15.64 -3.52
C VAL A 89 -1.14 -15.23 -2.32
N LEU A 90 -1.39 -13.95 -2.14
CA LEU A 90 -2.16 -13.42 -1.01
C LEU A 90 -3.66 -13.56 -1.19
N ASP A 91 -4.13 -13.78 -2.41
CA ASP A 91 -5.56 -13.85 -2.70
C ASP A 91 -6.25 -14.93 -1.85
N GLY A 92 -7.31 -14.53 -1.17
CA GLY A 92 -8.10 -15.42 -0.31
C GLY A 92 -7.52 -15.71 1.07
N ARG A 93 -6.35 -15.22 1.42
CA ARG A 93 -5.81 -15.39 2.77
C ARG A 93 -6.61 -14.58 3.80
N LYS A 94 -6.92 -15.23 4.93
CA LYS A 94 -7.79 -14.63 5.96
C LYS A 94 -7.33 -13.25 6.40
N ARG A 95 -6.04 -13.06 6.70
CA ARG A 95 -5.51 -11.78 7.15
C ARG A 95 -5.75 -10.68 6.12
N ILE A 96 -5.59 -11.00 4.85
CA ILE A 96 -5.78 -10.07 3.75
C ILE A 96 -7.27 -9.73 3.57
N LEU A 97 -8.14 -10.72 3.72
CA LEU A 97 -9.59 -10.50 3.65
C LEU A 97 -10.06 -9.61 4.80
N ASP A 98 -9.56 -9.85 6.01
CA ASP A 98 -9.87 -9.03 7.17
C ASP A 98 -9.40 -7.58 6.98
N ASP A 99 -8.19 -7.40 6.46
CA ASP A 99 -7.64 -6.08 6.15
C ASP A 99 -8.48 -5.35 5.08
N LYS A 100 -8.94 -6.05 4.07
CA LYS A 100 -9.82 -5.47 3.03
C LYS A 100 -11.11 -4.92 3.63
N LYS A 101 -11.74 -5.68 4.51
CA LYS A 101 -12.97 -5.24 5.21
C LYS A 101 -12.69 -4.01 6.07
N ARG A 102 -11.60 -4.03 6.82
CA ARG A 102 -11.19 -2.91 7.66
C ARG A 102 -10.88 -1.67 6.82
N LEU A 103 -10.20 -1.85 5.69
CA LEU A 103 -9.89 -0.76 4.78
C LEU A 103 -11.14 -0.11 4.20
N GLU A 104 -12.15 -0.89 3.85
CA GLU A 104 -13.45 -0.35 3.39
C GLU A 104 -14.04 0.62 4.43
N LYS A 105 -14.03 0.23 5.70
CA LYS A 105 -14.50 1.09 6.79
C LYS A 105 -13.65 2.34 6.95
N ILE A 106 -12.33 2.21 6.85
CA ILE A 106 -11.40 3.33 6.93
C ILE A 106 -11.68 4.33 5.81
N LEU A 107 -11.89 3.85 4.59
CA LEU A 107 -12.19 4.70 3.45
C LEU A 107 -13.52 5.43 3.58
N GLU A 108 -14.48 4.87 4.29
CA GLU A 108 -15.76 5.51 4.58
C GLU A 108 -15.64 6.58 5.68
N THR A 109 -14.84 6.29 6.73
CA THR A 109 -14.71 7.15 7.90
C THR A 109 -13.55 8.13 7.80
N MET A 110 -12.54 7.81 6.99
CA MET A 110 -11.36 8.66 6.74
C MET A 110 -11.15 8.85 5.24
N PRO A 111 -12.10 9.45 4.52
CA PRO A 111 -11.86 9.75 3.11
C PRO A 111 -10.72 10.75 2.99
N HIS A 112 -10.01 10.74 1.86
CA HIS A 112 -8.91 11.67 1.58
C HIS A 112 -9.25 13.11 1.97
N GLU A 113 -10.44 13.55 1.61
CA GLU A 113 -10.91 14.90 1.83
C GLU A 113 -11.06 15.26 3.30
N ALA A 114 -11.52 14.31 4.11
CA ALA A 114 -11.70 14.53 5.55
C ALA A 114 -10.38 14.47 6.30
N CYS A 115 -9.40 13.75 5.79
CA CYS A 115 -8.08 13.63 6.41
C CYS A 115 -7.24 14.89 6.23
N HIS A 116 -7.42 15.61 5.12
CA HIS A 116 -6.51 16.68 4.69
C HIS A 116 -7.19 17.92 4.14
N GLY A 117 -8.49 18.04 4.28
CA GLY A 117 -9.22 19.06 3.54
C GLY A 117 -9.32 18.71 2.06
N LYS A 118 -9.65 19.69 1.23
CA LYS A 118 -9.86 19.46 -0.21
C LYS A 118 -8.61 18.90 -0.88
N HIS A 119 -8.67 17.64 -1.28
CA HIS A 119 -7.63 16.97 -2.02
C HIS A 119 -8.06 16.75 -3.48
N PRO A 120 -7.29 17.23 -4.47
CA PRO A 120 -7.61 16.92 -5.85
C PRO A 120 -7.15 15.49 -6.17
N SER A 121 -8.09 14.66 -6.46
CA SER A 121 -7.90 13.40 -7.20
C SER A 121 -6.85 12.41 -6.70
N GLY A 122 -7.29 11.43 -6.06
CA GLY A 122 -6.71 10.12 -5.92
C GLY A 122 -7.86 9.17 -5.81
N SER A 123 -8.34 8.67 -6.90
CA SER A 123 -9.42 7.72 -6.85
C SER A 123 -8.89 6.35 -6.47
N TYR A 124 -9.12 5.97 -5.24
CA TYR A 124 -9.11 4.56 -4.88
C TYR A 124 -10.31 3.93 -5.57
N ARG A 125 -10.06 3.07 -6.52
CA ARG A 125 -11.14 2.27 -7.13
C ARG A 125 -11.48 1.15 -6.16
N LYS A 126 -12.67 1.22 -5.58
CA LYS A 126 -13.22 0.05 -4.90
C LYS A 126 -13.21 -1.09 -5.90
N ASN A 127 -12.42 -2.10 -5.60
CA ASN A 127 -12.48 -3.32 -6.38
C ASN A 127 -13.82 -3.97 -6.06
N THR A 128 -14.80 -3.78 -6.93
CA THR A 128 -16.15 -4.33 -6.79
C THR A 128 -16.22 -5.81 -7.07
N ASN A 129 -15.11 -6.44 -7.44
CA ASN A 129 -15.01 -7.88 -7.54
C ASN A 129 -14.78 -8.49 -6.15
N SER A 130 -15.77 -8.38 -5.31
CA SER A 130 -15.84 -9.23 -4.13
C SER A 130 -16.22 -10.64 -4.60
N ARG A 131 -15.26 -11.47 -4.68
CA ARG A 131 -15.49 -12.91 -4.72
C ARG A 131 -15.56 -13.44 -3.30
#